data_71b9321c8a85ae8c06b32510a09036af
#
_entry.id   71b9321c8a85ae8c06b32510a09036af
#
_cell.length_a   1.000
_cell.length_b   1.000
_cell.length_c   1.000
_cell.angle_alpha   90.00
_cell.angle_beta   90.00
_cell.angle_gamma   90.00
#
_symmetry.space_group_name_H-M   'P 1'
#
loop_
_entity.id
_entity.type
_entity.pdbx_description
1 polymer ?
#
loop_
_entity_poly.entity_id
_entity_poly.type
_entity_poly.pdbx_seq_one_letter_code
_entity_poly.pdbx_strand_id
1 'polypeptide(L)'
;MKAEVLIYAYLAVCAAMIGFNIACIFVFRVKDKRLDHYSRRFIKIVHQVIEDQTVTEEHCKYLSKKLKKINNLMAFDKALEELFPQNPKQTKDYIRQLSSVFIYLTLEYKKKSEIQAAYFPYIIKKYKIFQGQPIGIVMDILLELVHSPSLYVRENALQVIYSIGSVECTMNALWILNE
;
A
#
# COMPACT_ATOMS: atom_id res chain seq x y z
N MET A 1 52.20 -20.47 -4.72
CA MET A 1 51.69 -19.70 -3.55
C MET A 1 50.74 -18.58 -3.89
N LYS A 2 51.06 -17.57 -4.75
CA LYS A 2 50.14 -16.46 -5.05
C LYS A 2 48.85 -16.89 -5.79
N ALA A 3 48.94 -17.84 -6.75
CA ALA A 3 47.78 -18.32 -7.50
C ALA A 3 46.78 -19.15 -6.63
N GLU A 4 47.31 -19.97 -5.75
CA GLU A 4 46.50 -20.80 -4.83
C GLU A 4 45.71 -19.92 -3.85
N VAL A 5 46.34 -18.86 -3.31
CA VAL A 5 45.66 -17.90 -2.42
C VAL A 5 44.52 -17.18 -3.15
N LEU A 6 44.70 -16.78 -4.42
CA LEU A 6 43.68 -16.20 -5.24
C LEU A 6 42.49 -17.13 -5.49
N ILE A 7 42.77 -18.40 -5.76
CA ILE A 7 41.69 -19.39 -5.97
C ILE A 7 40.91 -19.61 -4.69
N TYR A 8 41.54 -19.74 -3.53
CA TYR A 8 40.84 -19.88 -2.26
C TYR A 8 40.03 -18.62 -1.89
N ALA A 9 40.57 -17.44 -2.13
CA ALA A 9 39.85 -16.18 -1.92
C ALA A 9 38.62 -16.11 -2.81
N TYR A 10 38.70 -16.47 -4.09
CA TYR A 10 37.58 -16.52 -5.02
C TYR A 10 36.50 -17.51 -4.57
N LEU A 11 36.90 -18.73 -4.19
CA LEU A 11 35.95 -19.73 -3.68
C LEU A 11 35.25 -19.28 -2.41
N ALA A 12 35.94 -18.60 -1.50
CA ALA A 12 35.36 -18.05 -0.28
C ALA A 12 34.31 -16.98 -0.59
N VAL A 13 34.59 -16.09 -1.55
CA VAL A 13 33.62 -15.09 -2.01
C VAL A 13 32.39 -15.75 -2.64
N CYS A 14 32.57 -16.72 -3.51
CA CYS A 14 31.47 -17.48 -4.11
C CYS A 14 30.60 -18.18 -3.06
N ALA A 15 31.22 -18.84 -2.07
CA ALA A 15 30.50 -19.48 -0.98
C ALA A 15 29.72 -18.47 -0.12
N ALA A 16 30.31 -17.31 0.16
CA ALA A 16 29.63 -16.22 0.90
C ALA A 16 28.42 -15.68 0.12
N MET A 17 28.54 -15.49 -1.20
CA MET A 17 27.42 -15.04 -2.05
C MET A 17 26.29 -16.06 -2.09
N ILE A 18 26.61 -17.35 -2.20
CA ILE A 18 25.60 -18.43 -2.16
C ILE A 18 24.90 -18.43 -0.79
N GLY A 19 25.63 -18.37 0.30
CA GLY A 19 25.09 -18.32 1.65
C GLY A 19 24.16 -17.11 1.86
N PHE A 20 24.57 -15.95 1.37
CA PHE A 20 23.76 -14.73 1.41
C PHE A 20 22.45 -14.88 0.62
N ASN A 21 22.50 -15.42 -0.60
CA ASN A 21 21.31 -15.66 -1.41
C ASN A 21 20.33 -16.63 -0.73
N ILE A 22 20.84 -17.72 -0.15
CA ILE A 22 20.01 -18.67 0.60
C ILE A 22 19.35 -17.99 1.81
N ALA A 23 20.09 -17.17 2.56
CA ALA A 23 19.56 -16.43 3.69
C ALA A 23 18.47 -15.43 3.25
N CYS A 24 18.66 -14.70 2.14
CA CYS A 24 17.66 -13.82 1.56
C CYS A 24 16.39 -14.57 1.19
N ILE A 25 16.50 -15.71 0.48
CA ILE A 25 15.33 -16.53 0.10
C ILE A 25 14.56 -16.97 1.35
N PHE A 26 15.27 -17.40 2.41
CA PHE A 26 14.62 -17.80 3.65
C PHE A 26 13.87 -16.66 4.32
N VAL A 27 14.48 -15.48 4.41
CA VAL A 27 13.85 -14.26 4.97
C VAL A 27 12.60 -13.87 4.19
N PHE A 28 12.67 -13.90 2.84
CA PHE A 28 11.51 -13.60 1.99
C PHE A 28 10.39 -14.62 2.21
N ARG A 29 10.67 -15.91 2.23
CA ARG A 29 9.67 -16.96 2.48
C ARG A 29 8.97 -16.81 3.85
N VAL A 30 9.72 -16.42 4.89
CA VAL A 30 9.14 -16.19 6.21
C VAL A 30 8.22 -14.96 6.20
N LYS A 31 8.62 -13.88 5.50
CA LYS A 31 7.78 -12.68 5.35
C LYS A 31 6.50 -12.99 4.58
N ASP A 32 6.60 -13.73 3.47
CA ASP A 32 5.43 -14.13 2.66
C ASP A 32 4.45 -14.98 3.46
N LYS A 33 4.93 -15.99 4.18
CA LYS A 33 4.07 -16.80 5.06
C LYS A 33 3.35 -15.97 6.13
N ARG A 34 4.02 -14.97 6.70
CA ARG A 34 3.38 -14.05 7.66
C ARG A 34 2.32 -13.20 6.98
N LEU A 35 2.62 -12.66 5.80
CA LEU A 35 1.68 -11.87 5.02
C LEU A 35 0.44 -12.70 4.67
N ASP A 36 0.61 -13.94 4.21
CA ASP A 36 -0.49 -14.88 3.92
C ASP A 36 -1.35 -15.16 5.15
N HIS A 37 -0.72 -15.37 6.30
CA HIS A 37 -1.47 -15.59 7.55
C HIS A 37 -2.34 -14.37 7.92
N TYR A 38 -1.79 -13.16 7.81
CA TYR A 38 -2.55 -11.93 8.07
C TYR A 38 -3.62 -11.68 7.02
N SER A 39 -3.33 -11.96 5.74
CA SER A 39 -4.29 -11.84 4.64
C SER A 39 -5.50 -12.74 4.85
N ARG A 40 -5.29 -14.03 5.15
CA ARG A 40 -6.37 -14.98 5.45
C ARG A 40 -7.26 -14.51 6.62
N ARG A 41 -6.68 -13.84 7.60
CA ARG A 41 -7.45 -13.26 8.71
C ARG A 41 -8.32 -12.10 8.24
N PHE A 42 -7.77 -11.21 7.39
CA PHE A 42 -8.55 -10.12 6.81
C PHE A 42 -9.63 -10.63 5.85
N ILE A 43 -9.36 -11.66 5.04
CA ILE A 43 -10.36 -12.30 4.18
C ILE A 43 -11.58 -12.72 4.99
N LYS A 44 -11.38 -13.44 6.10
CA LYS A 44 -12.49 -13.87 6.96
C LYS A 44 -13.30 -12.70 7.52
N ILE A 45 -12.61 -11.67 8.03
CA ILE A 45 -13.27 -10.49 8.61
C ILE A 45 -14.03 -9.71 7.54
N VAL A 46 -13.42 -9.47 6.38
CA VAL A 46 -14.03 -8.72 5.28
C VAL A 46 -15.20 -9.49 4.68
N HIS A 47 -15.04 -10.79 4.46
CA HIS A 47 -16.11 -11.66 3.93
C HIS A 47 -17.34 -11.63 4.82
N GLN A 48 -17.17 -11.76 6.13
CA GLN A 48 -18.27 -11.69 7.09
C GLN A 48 -18.99 -10.33 7.01
N VAL A 49 -18.26 -9.21 6.96
CA VAL A 49 -18.86 -7.87 6.86
C VAL A 49 -19.56 -7.65 5.53
N ILE A 50 -19.03 -8.24 4.44
CA ILE A 50 -19.66 -8.18 3.12
C ILE A 50 -20.98 -8.98 3.12
N GLU A 51 -21.02 -10.13 3.78
CA GLU A 51 -22.25 -10.95 3.91
C GLU A 51 -23.30 -10.22 4.75
N ASP A 52 -22.90 -9.63 5.88
CA ASP A 52 -23.78 -8.85 6.76
C ASP A 52 -24.24 -7.53 6.15
N GLN A 53 -23.62 -7.09 5.03
CA GLN A 53 -23.87 -5.85 4.29
C GLN A 53 -23.79 -4.57 5.14
N THR A 54 -23.25 -4.64 6.34
CA THR A 54 -23.17 -3.52 7.29
C THR A 54 -21.75 -3.34 7.84
N VAL A 55 -21.17 -2.17 7.57
CA VAL A 55 -19.90 -1.76 8.17
C VAL A 55 -20.20 -1.04 9.47
N THR A 56 -19.87 -1.67 10.60
CA THR A 56 -20.06 -1.07 11.92
C THR A 56 -18.97 -0.06 12.25
N GLU A 57 -19.26 0.89 13.16
CA GLU A 57 -18.27 1.84 13.65
C GLU A 57 -17.07 1.15 14.35
N GLU A 58 -17.34 0.05 15.05
CA GLU A 58 -16.30 -0.77 15.68
C GLU A 58 -15.36 -1.38 14.66
N HIS A 59 -15.90 -1.86 13.52
CA HIS A 59 -15.11 -2.37 12.42
C HIS A 59 -14.20 -1.28 11.83
N CYS A 60 -14.73 -0.07 11.61
CA CYS A 60 -13.94 1.07 11.16
C CYS A 60 -12.82 1.44 12.14
N LYS A 61 -13.11 1.48 13.44
CA LYS A 61 -12.11 1.72 14.49
C LYS A 61 -11.03 0.64 14.52
N TYR A 62 -11.44 -0.62 14.38
CA TYR A 62 -10.50 -1.76 14.30
C TYR A 62 -9.56 -1.61 13.09
N LEU A 63 -10.10 -1.37 11.89
CA LEU A 63 -9.31 -1.22 10.68
C LEU A 63 -8.39 0.01 10.77
N SER A 64 -8.87 1.17 11.21
CA SER A 64 -8.06 2.38 11.40
C SER A 64 -6.84 2.11 12.27
N LYS A 65 -6.99 1.35 13.36
CA LYS A 65 -5.89 0.97 14.24
C LYS A 65 -4.93 -0.04 13.62
N LYS A 66 -5.46 -1.04 12.91
CA LYS A 66 -4.65 -2.14 12.35
C LYS A 66 -3.89 -1.71 11.10
N LEU A 67 -4.55 -0.99 10.20
CA LEU A 67 -3.99 -0.62 8.89
C LEU A 67 -2.93 0.50 8.96
N LYS A 68 -2.72 1.13 10.12
CA LYS A 68 -1.53 1.99 10.35
C LYS A 68 -0.19 1.27 10.15
N LYS A 69 -0.16 -0.05 10.33
CA LYS A 69 1.05 -0.86 10.11
C LYS A 69 1.07 -1.31 8.66
N ILE A 70 2.16 -0.99 7.95
CA ILE A 70 2.32 -1.31 6.52
C ILE A 70 2.07 -2.79 6.21
N ASN A 71 2.57 -3.71 7.04
CA ASN A 71 2.36 -5.15 6.83
C ASN A 71 0.88 -5.55 6.89
N ASN A 72 0.09 -4.88 7.74
CA ASN A 72 -1.35 -5.12 7.81
C ASN A 72 -2.07 -4.49 6.61
N LEU A 73 -1.63 -3.32 6.13
CA LEU A 73 -2.17 -2.70 4.92
C LEU A 73 -1.89 -3.59 3.70
N MET A 74 -0.68 -4.13 3.57
CA MET A 74 -0.34 -5.08 2.51
C MET A 74 -1.16 -6.38 2.59
N ALA A 75 -1.39 -6.88 3.81
CA ALA A 75 -2.22 -8.06 4.02
C ALA A 75 -3.70 -7.79 3.71
N PHE A 76 -4.19 -6.60 4.00
CA PHE A 76 -5.52 -6.15 3.65
C PHE A 76 -5.68 -5.98 2.14
N ASP A 77 -4.68 -5.36 1.48
CA ASP A 77 -4.62 -5.26 0.01
C ASP A 77 -4.73 -6.65 -0.64
N LYS A 78 -3.89 -7.59 -0.19
CA LYS A 78 -3.92 -8.98 -0.68
C LYS A 78 -5.28 -9.66 -0.44
N ALA A 79 -5.93 -9.39 0.69
CA ALA A 79 -7.27 -9.91 0.98
C ALA A 79 -8.31 -9.32 0.01
N LEU A 80 -8.23 -8.03 -0.29
CA LEU A 80 -9.12 -7.40 -1.28
C LEU A 80 -8.87 -7.93 -2.70
N GLU A 81 -7.60 -8.18 -3.09
CA GLU A 81 -7.27 -8.80 -4.39
C GLU A 81 -7.91 -10.17 -4.56
N GLU A 82 -8.00 -10.96 -3.50
CA GLU A 82 -8.62 -12.28 -3.52
C GLU A 82 -10.16 -12.20 -3.53
N LEU A 83 -10.74 -11.25 -2.81
CA LEU A 83 -12.20 -11.09 -2.71
C LEU A 83 -12.81 -10.36 -3.90
N PHE A 84 -12.08 -9.42 -4.50
CA PHE A 84 -12.60 -8.57 -5.57
C PHE A 84 -13.08 -9.35 -6.81
N PRO A 85 -12.36 -10.37 -7.33
CA PRO A 85 -12.83 -11.18 -8.45
C PRO A 85 -14.06 -12.02 -8.12
N GLN A 86 -14.22 -12.43 -6.85
CA GLN A 86 -15.32 -13.27 -6.41
C GLN A 86 -16.64 -12.47 -6.28
N ASN A 87 -16.56 -11.26 -5.71
CA ASN A 87 -17.71 -10.41 -5.41
C ASN A 87 -17.42 -8.92 -5.71
N PRO A 88 -17.25 -8.52 -6.98
CA PRO A 88 -16.72 -7.19 -7.33
C PRO A 88 -17.62 -6.04 -6.87
N LYS A 89 -18.94 -6.19 -6.97
CA LYS A 89 -19.89 -5.14 -6.55
C LYS A 89 -19.89 -4.96 -5.04
N GLN A 90 -20.02 -6.04 -4.29
CA GLN A 90 -20.08 -5.99 -2.83
C GLN A 90 -18.75 -5.52 -2.22
N THR A 91 -17.62 -5.97 -2.77
CA THR A 91 -16.29 -5.50 -2.33
C THR A 91 -16.10 -4.01 -2.60
N LYS A 92 -16.61 -3.50 -3.74
CA LYS A 92 -16.58 -2.07 -4.06
C LYS A 92 -17.44 -1.26 -3.09
N ASP A 93 -18.64 -1.73 -2.77
CA ASP A 93 -19.54 -1.06 -1.84
C ASP A 93 -18.98 -1.08 -0.41
N TYR A 94 -18.36 -2.19 0.01
CA TYR A 94 -17.61 -2.28 1.26
C TYR A 94 -16.47 -1.24 1.33
N ILE A 95 -15.64 -1.14 0.30
CA ILE A 95 -14.54 -0.16 0.25
C ILE A 95 -15.08 1.27 0.35
N ARG A 96 -16.19 1.58 -0.30
CA ARG A 96 -16.83 2.90 -0.21
C ARG A 96 -17.28 3.23 1.21
N GLN A 97 -17.82 2.28 1.95
CA GLN A 97 -18.21 2.46 3.35
C GLN A 97 -17.02 2.70 4.28
N LEU A 98 -15.81 2.30 3.87
CA LEU A 98 -14.56 2.54 4.60
C LEU A 98 -13.93 3.92 4.30
N SER A 99 -14.59 4.83 3.60
CA SER A 99 -14.01 6.14 3.22
C SER A 99 -13.42 6.90 4.40
N SER A 100 -14.07 6.92 5.55
CA SER A 100 -13.59 7.54 6.79
C SER A 100 -12.27 6.92 7.30
N VAL A 101 -12.13 5.60 7.17
CA VAL A 101 -10.89 4.88 7.52
C VAL A 101 -9.76 5.32 6.60
N PHE A 102 -10.02 5.42 5.30
CA PHE A 102 -9.00 5.83 4.32
C PHE A 102 -8.62 7.30 4.46
N ILE A 103 -9.55 8.20 4.78
CA ILE A 103 -9.24 9.60 5.12
C ILE A 103 -8.28 9.66 6.31
N TYR A 104 -8.58 8.93 7.37
CA TYR A 104 -7.72 8.86 8.55
C TYR A 104 -6.32 8.30 8.20
N LEU A 105 -6.27 7.24 7.40
CA LEU A 105 -5.00 6.63 6.98
C LEU A 105 -4.18 7.57 6.08
N THR A 106 -4.80 8.46 5.30
CA THR A 106 -4.09 9.47 4.50
C THR A 106 -3.21 10.35 5.41
N LEU A 107 -3.77 10.82 6.53
CA LEU A 107 -3.05 11.60 7.54
C LEU A 107 -1.91 10.82 8.20
N GLU A 108 -2.09 9.54 8.46
CA GLU A 108 -1.10 8.69 9.10
C GLU A 108 0.06 8.34 8.15
N TYR A 109 -0.25 8.01 6.89
CA TYR A 109 0.76 7.58 5.92
C TYR A 109 1.59 8.74 5.35
N LYS A 110 1.08 9.96 5.34
CA LYS A 110 1.85 11.17 5.05
C LYS A 110 3.12 11.27 5.90
N LYS A 111 3.07 10.81 7.15
CA LYS A 111 4.18 10.89 8.14
C LYS A 111 5.13 9.70 8.11
N LYS A 112 4.91 8.73 7.22
CA LYS A 112 5.71 7.49 7.13
C LYS A 112 6.94 7.68 6.24
N SER A 113 7.78 6.63 6.18
CA SER A 113 8.90 6.59 5.24
C SER A 113 8.39 6.67 3.80
N GLU A 114 9.22 7.16 2.88
CA GLU A 114 8.86 7.37 1.46
C GLU A 114 8.19 6.16 0.81
N ILE A 115 8.72 4.96 1.02
CA ILE A 115 8.14 3.71 0.48
C ILE A 115 6.72 3.49 1.00
N GLN A 116 6.48 3.75 2.28
CA GLN A 116 5.15 3.58 2.88
C GLN A 116 4.21 4.71 2.45
N ALA A 117 4.72 5.94 2.34
CA ALA A 117 3.98 7.09 1.83
C ALA A 117 3.58 6.91 0.36
N ALA A 118 4.40 6.25 -0.46
CA ALA A 118 4.08 5.93 -1.84
C ALA A 118 3.05 4.79 -1.98
N TYR A 119 3.13 3.79 -1.10
CA TYR A 119 2.25 2.62 -1.18
C TYR A 119 0.78 2.95 -0.88
N PHE A 120 0.52 3.90 0.00
CA PHE A 120 -0.85 4.24 0.38
C PHE A 120 -1.64 4.91 -0.76
N PRO A 121 -1.14 5.95 -1.47
CA PRO A 121 -1.78 6.46 -2.68
C PRO A 121 -1.97 5.38 -3.76
N TYR A 122 -1.02 4.45 -3.92
CA TYR A 122 -1.19 3.31 -4.81
C TYR A 122 -2.45 2.50 -4.48
N ILE A 123 -2.73 2.21 -3.21
CA ILE A 123 -3.95 1.52 -2.78
C ILE A 123 -5.20 2.34 -3.11
N ILE A 124 -5.19 3.65 -2.83
CA ILE A 124 -6.32 4.55 -3.14
C ILE A 124 -6.66 4.48 -4.63
N LYS A 125 -5.64 4.57 -5.51
CA LYS A 125 -5.80 4.47 -6.96
C LYS A 125 -6.33 3.09 -7.37
N LYS A 126 -5.70 2.03 -6.90
CA LYS A 126 -6.01 0.63 -7.26
C LYS A 126 -7.48 0.30 -7.06
N TYR A 127 -8.04 0.73 -5.95
CA TYR A 127 -9.44 0.47 -5.60
C TYR A 127 -10.38 1.64 -5.90
N LYS A 128 -9.90 2.73 -6.51
CA LYS A 128 -10.67 3.92 -6.88
C LYS A 128 -11.48 4.49 -5.69
N ILE A 129 -10.85 4.55 -4.50
CA ILE A 129 -11.53 4.78 -3.22
C ILE A 129 -12.30 6.10 -3.20
N PHE A 130 -11.74 7.19 -3.73
CA PHE A 130 -12.33 8.52 -3.76
C PHE A 130 -12.76 8.97 -5.16
N GLN A 131 -12.97 8.04 -6.10
CA GLN A 131 -13.34 8.38 -7.47
C GLN A 131 -14.64 9.18 -7.52
N GLY A 132 -14.59 10.38 -8.12
CA GLY A 132 -15.73 11.28 -8.22
C GLY A 132 -16.16 11.96 -6.90
N GLN A 133 -15.36 11.82 -5.84
CA GLN A 133 -15.59 12.43 -4.54
C GLN A 133 -14.32 13.16 -4.06
N PRO A 134 -14.07 14.40 -4.51
CA PRO A 134 -12.93 15.18 -4.04
C PRO A 134 -13.14 15.56 -2.57
N ILE A 135 -12.35 14.96 -1.69
CA ILE A 135 -12.35 15.25 -0.26
C ILE A 135 -11.19 16.20 0.02
N GLY A 136 -11.49 17.45 0.40
CA GLY A 136 -10.52 18.54 0.52
C GLY A 136 -9.25 18.13 1.27
N ILE A 137 -9.38 17.59 2.49
CA ILE A 137 -8.22 17.15 3.30
C ILE A 137 -7.36 16.08 2.61
N VAL A 138 -7.95 15.19 1.84
CA VAL A 138 -7.21 14.16 1.09
C VAL A 138 -6.47 14.81 -0.07
N MET A 139 -7.12 15.76 -0.77
CA MET A 139 -6.54 16.49 -1.88
C MET A 139 -5.36 17.35 -1.44
N ASP A 140 -5.49 18.07 -0.33
CA ASP A 140 -4.40 18.87 0.25
C ASP A 140 -3.16 18.02 0.55
N ILE A 141 -3.36 16.84 1.15
CA ILE A 141 -2.26 15.93 1.44
C ILE A 141 -1.65 15.35 0.16
N LEU A 142 -2.47 15.03 -0.83
CA LEU A 142 -1.95 14.52 -2.11
C LEU A 142 -1.14 15.60 -2.84
N LEU A 143 -1.57 16.86 -2.81
CA LEU A 143 -0.82 17.99 -3.36
C LEU A 143 0.53 18.18 -2.63
N GLU A 144 0.57 18.05 -1.31
CA GLU A 144 1.84 18.05 -0.58
C GLU A 144 2.75 16.89 -0.99
N LEU A 145 2.19 15.69 -1.23
CA LEU A 145 2.97 14.53 -1.67
C LEU A 145 3.52 14.69 -3.09
N VAL A 146 2.93 15.55 -3.93
CA VAL A 146 3.47 15.91 -5.26
C VAL A 146 4.81 16.66 -5.14
N HIS A 147 5.06 17.36 -4.02
CA HIS A 147 6.37 18.01 -3.75
C HIS A 147 7.42 17.03 -3.17
N SER A 148 7.09 15.77 -2.95
CA SER A 148 8.03 14.81 -2.38
C SER A 148 9.31 14.68 -3.24
N PRO A 149 10.50 14.56 -2.66
CA PRO A 149 11.72 14.27 -3.40
C PRO A 149 11.69 12.91 -4.09
N SER A 150 10.88 11.98 -3.57
CA SER A 150 10.72 10.64 -4.12
C SER A 150 9.80 10.62 -5.34
N LEU A 151 10.34 10.20 -6.49
CA LEU A 151 9.57 10.05 -7.73
C LEU A 151 8.35 9.14 -7.56
N TYR A 152 8.50 8.03 -6.82
CA TYR A 152 7.41 7.08 -6.59
C TYR A 152 6.25 7.70 -5.78
N VAL A 153 6.57 8.54 -4.80
CA VAL A 153 5.56 9.25 -4.01
C VAL A 153 4.81 10.23 -4.89
N ARG A 154 5.53 11.06 -5.65
CA ARG A 154 4.94 12.04 -6.58
C ARG A 154 4.04 11.38 -7.60
N GLU A 155 4.53 10.36 -8.28
CA GLU A 155 3.79 9.66 -9.33
C GLU A 155 2.49 9.05 -8.79
N ASN A 156 2.55 8.35 -7.67
CA ASN A 156 1.36 7.74 -7.08
C ASN A 156 0.37 8.80 -6.60
N ALA A 157 0.83 9.92 -6.03
CA ALA A 157 -0.05 11.02 -5.63
C ALA A 157 -0.76 11.65 -6.83
N LEU A 158 -0.03 11.97 -7.91
CA LEU A 158 -0.59 12.49 -9.16
C LEU A 158 -1.63 11.56 -9.77
N GLN A 159 -1.34 10.26 -9.80
CA GLN A 159 -2.27 9.27 -10.34
C GLN A 159 -3.56 9.19 -9.54
N VAL A 160 -3.51 9.39 -8.21
CA VAL A 160 -4.72 9.50 -7.38
C VAL A 160 -5.50 10.77 -7.71
N ILE A 161 -4.83 11.93 -7.78
CA ILE A 161 -5.46 13.22 -8.12
C ILE A 161 -6.21 13.11 -9.46
N TYR A 162 -5.59 12.56 -10.49
CA TYR A 162 -6.24 12.33 -11.78
C TYR A 162 -7.41 11.34 -11.69
N SER A 163 -7.30 10.30 -10.86
CA SER A 163 -8.37 9.30 -10.70
C SER A 163 -9.59 9.82 -9.95
N ILE A 164 -9.42 10.82 -9.08
CA ILE A 164 -10.52 11.50 -8.38
C ILE A 164 -11.30 12.38 -9.35
N GLY A 165 -10.65 12.91 -10.39
CA GLY A 165 -11.29 13.66 -11.48
C GLY A 165 -11.65 15.11 -11.13
N SER A 166 -11.00 15.73 -10.12
CA SER A 166 -11.14 17.14 -9.84
C SER A 166 -10.27 17.97 -10.78
N VAL A 167 -10.90 18.80 -11.63
CA VAL A 167 -10.20 19.69 -12.57
C VAL A 167 -9.31 20.67 -11.82
N GLU A 168 -9.80 21.29 -10.76
CA GLU A 168 -9.07 22.26 -9.95
C GLU A 168 -7.78 21.64 -9.35
N CYS A 169 -7.91 20.49 -8.70
CA CYS A 169 -6.76 19.81 -8.10
C CYS A 169 -5.77 19.30 -9.14
N THR A 170 -6.25 18.91 -10.32
CA THR A 170 -5.39 18.51 -11.45
C THR A 170 -4.60 19.70 -11.97
N MET A 171 -5.22 20.87 -12.12
CA MET A 171 -4.55 22.10 -12.54
C MET A 171 -3.51 22.53 -11.50
N ASN A 172 -3.85 22.51 -10.21
CA ASN A 172 -2.91 22.82 -9.13
C ASN A 172 -1.70 21.87 -9.13
N ALA A 173 -1.93 20.56 -9.31
CA ALA A 173 -0.85 19.58 -9.39
C ALA A 173 0.07 19.82 -10.61
N LEU A 174 -0.48 20.19 -11.76
CA LEU A 174 0.29 20.54 -12.94
C LEU A 174 1.11 21.84 -12.74
N TRP A 175 0.56 22.79 -12.03
CA TRP A 175 1.24 24.04 -11.70
C TRP A 175 2.48 23.80 -10.83
N ILE A 176 2.34 22.99 -9.78
CA ILE A 176 3.40 22.55 -8.89
C ILE A 176 4.56 21.86 -9.65
N LEU A 177 4.24 21.09 -10.70
CA LEU A 177 5.26 20.38 -11.48
C LEU A 177 6.06 21.29 -12.43
N ASN A 178 5.57 22.49 -12.71
CA ASN A 178 6.24 23.45 -13.59
C ASN A 178 7.12 24.46 -12.83
N GLU A 179 7.12 24.46 -11.50
CA GLU A 179 8.05 25.21 -10.64
C GLU A 179 9.34 24.40 -10.38
#